data_38b1d7861f326604ba77b3d96809f8af
#
_entry.id   38b1d7861f326604ba77b3d96809f8af
#
_cell.length_a   1.000
_cell.length_b   1.000
_cell.length_c   1.000
_cell.angle_alpha   90.00
_cell.angle_beta   90.00
_cell.angle_gamma   90.00
#
_symmetry.space_group_name_H-M   'P 1'
#
loop_
_entity.id
_entity.type
_entity.pdbx_description
1 polymer ?
#
loop_
_entity_poly.entity_id
_entity_poly.type
_entity_poly.pdbx_seq_one_letter_code
_entity_poly.pdbx_strand_id
1 'polypeptide(L)'
;MKILFYTGYSKDKWNKQTWESEGIGGSEYCVIKLAEYLAKEGHTVVVTGNVEGCYMNKVTYVDYEAVLNKGNERGANSIAFTVFDWAIGVNYIHYMEALDGASLYYKKSLFWMHNTDFHDWYLGNKMDNARELLGSEKMNGIVCVSEWQREYIKKEYSSSFIHNNIDPNTYIHVVNNAIDLSDWDDINDEKVKDRIIYSSATDRGLDSLLEMFPTLKNNNPNLSLHICTPPYSEKWGYDVPELDGVKWLGALRPKQLYSEISKAEYWLYPSVYPET
;
A
#
# COMPACT_ATOMS: atom_id res chain seq x y z
N MET A 1 23.51 3.15 -2.47
CA MET A 1 22.90 4.07 -1.46
C MET A 1 22.30 3.24 -0.34
N LYS A 2 22.10 3.85 0.83
CA LYS A 2 21.32 3.28 1.94
C LYS A 2 19.94 3.92 1.94
N ILE A 3 18.89 3.11 1.83
CA ILE A 3 17.51 3.55 1.67
C ILE A 3 16.66 2.95 2.79
N LEU A 4 15.87 3.78 3.46
CA LEU A 4 14.95 3.40 4.52
C LEU A 4 13.52 3.65 4.06
N PHE A 5 12.66 2.63 4.10
CA PHE A 5 11.22 2.76 4.01
C PHE A 5 10.62 2.75 5.42
N TYR A 6 9.76 3.72 5.70
CA TYR A 6 8.94 3.74 6.90
C TYR A 6 7.47 3.61 6.52
N THR A 7 6.84 2.54 6.99
CA THR A 7 5.48 2.17 6.58
C THR A 7 4.42 2.41 7.67
N GLY A 8 4.83 3.01 8.79
CA GLY A 8 3.92 3.34 9.87
C GLY A 8 3.25 2.13 10.52
N TYR A 9 2.00 2.36 10.92
CA TYR A 9 1.16 1.34 11.53
C TYR A 9 0.44 0.51 10.47
N SER A 10 0.35 -0.78 10.71
CA SER A 10 -0.59 -1.70 10.07
C SER A 10 -1.25 -2.56 11.15
N LYS A 11 -2.44 -3.12 10.86
CA LYS A 11 -3.18 -3.90 11.87
C LYS A 11 -2.42 -5.16 12.31
N ASP A 12 -1.76 -5.81 11.35
CA ASP A 12 -0.95 -7.01 11.57
C ASP A 12 0.48 -6.76 11.12
N LYS A 13 1.43 -7.44 11.74
CA LYS A 13 2.81 -7.43 11.27
C LYS A 13 2.92 -8.14 9.94
N TRP A 14 3.75 -7.61 9.06
CA TRP A 14 3.93 -8.14 7.73
C TRP A 14 5.39 -8.09 7.28
N ASN A 15 5.73 -8.91 6.31
CA ASN A 15 6.97 -8.90 5.56
C ASN A 15 6.77 -9.65 4.22
N LYS A 16 7.81 -9.92 3.50
CA LYS A 16 7.76 -10.71 2.27
C LYS A 16 7.14 -12.11 2.47
N GLN A 17 7.46 -12.80 3.57
CA GLN A 17 6.92 -14.12 3.86
C GLN A 17 5.42 -14.10 4.14
N THR A 18 4.96 -13.10 4.90
CA THR A 18 3.52 -12.89 5.15
C THR A 18 2.77 -12.66 3.84
N TRP A 19 3.33 -11.84 2.93
CA TRP A 19 2.74 -11.65 1.61
C TRP A 19 2.59 -12.98 0.85
N GLU A 20 3.62 -13.82 0.83
CA GLU A 20 3.60 -15.10 0.11
C GLU A 20 2.61 -16.11 0.71
N SER A 21 2.43 -16.09 2.03
CA SER A 21 1.61 -17.07 2.75
C SER A 21 0.15 -16.68 2.91
N GLU A 22 -0.16 -15.39 3.04
CA GLU A 22 -1.48 -14.90 3.45
C GLU A 22 -2.01 -13.78 2.54
N GLY A 23 -1.13 -13.08 1.81
CA GLY A 23 -1.44 -11.82 1.17
C GLY A 23 -1.34 -10.64 2.13
N ILE A 24 -1.26 -9.43 1.58
CA ILE A 24 -1.17 -8.15 2.32
C ILE A 24 -1.89 -7.05 1.54
N GLY A 25 -1.86 -5.82 2.05
CA GLY A 25 -2.37 -4.65 1.35
C GLY A 25 -1.53 -4.25 0.13
N GLY A 26 -2.13 -3.46 -0.76
CA GLY A 26 -1.47 -3.02 -2.00
C GLY A 26 -0.25 -2.12 -1.77
N SER A 27 -0.31 -1.23 -0.78
CA SER A 27 0.82 -0.35 -0.44
C SER A 27 2.03 -1.12 0.07
N GLU A 28 1.79 -2.12 0.94
CA GLU A 28 2.83 -3.01 1.46
C GLU A 28 3.46 -3.84 0.35
N TYR A 29 2.64 -4.36 -0.58
CA TYR A 29 3.14 -5.05 -1.77
C TYR A 29 4.06 -4.16 -2.62
N CYS A 30 3.67 -2.91 -2.87
CA CYS A 30 4.50 -1.96 -3.60
C CYS A 30 5.84 -1.72 -2.89
N VAL A 31 5.84 -1.61 -1.55
CA VAL A 31 7.07 -1.47 -0.77
C VAL A 31 7.96 -2.70 -0.92
N ILE A 32 7.41 -3.92 -0.79
CA ILE A 32 8.19 -5.17 -0.96
C ILE A 32 8.88 -5.18 -2.33
N LYS A 33 8.11 -4.97 -3.40
CA LYS A 33 8.65 -5.07 -4.76
C LYS A 33 9.68 -4.00 -5.06
N LEU A 34 9.44 -2.75 -4.64
CA LEU A 34 10.41 -1.67 -4.83
C LEU A 34 11.68 -1.89 -3.99
N ALA A 35 11.53 -2.33 -2.74
CA ALA A 35 12.66 -2.64 -1.86
C ALA A 35 13.55 -3.76 -2.44
N GLU A 36 12.94 -4.85 -2.92
CA GLU A 36 13.66 -5.95 -3.56
C GLU A 36 14.36 -5.51 -4.84
N TYR A 37 13.69 -4.70 -5.67
CA TYR A 37 14.29 -4.16 -6.89
C TYR A 37 15.52 -3.30 -6.57
N LEU A 38 15.39 -2.36 -5.64
CA LEU A 38 16.51 -1.49 -5.23
C LEU A 38 17.66 -2.29 -4.60
N ALA A 39 17.35 -3.34 -3.83
CA ALA A 39 18.37 -4.22 -3.26
C ALA A 39 19.08 -5.04 -4.35
N LYS A 40 18.38 -5.45 -5.41
CA LYS A 40 18.94 -6.11 -6.58
C LYS A 40 19.88 -5.18 -7.35
N GLU A 41 19.55 -3.90 -7.44
CA GLU A 41 20.38 -2.84 -8.04
C GLU A 41 21.60 -2.45 -7.16
N GLY A 42 21.83 -3.16 -6.05
CA GLY A 42 23.02 -2.98 -5.21
C GLY A 42 22.87 -1.93 -4.11
N HIS A 43 21.65 -1.49 -3.80
CA HIS A 43 21.39 -0.61 -2.67
C HIS A 43 21.23 -1.40 -1.37
N THR A 44 21.58 -0.80 -0.24
CA THR A 44 21.24 -1.33 1.08
C THR A 44 19.85 -0.83 1.43
N VAL A 45 18.89 -1.73 1.58
CA VAL A 45 17.49 -1.38 1.79
C VAL A 45 16.99 -1.92 3.13
N VAL A 46 16.36 -1.04 3.89
CA VAL A 46 15.71 -1.36 5.15
C VAL A 46 14.24 -0.96 5.06
N VAL A 47 13.36 -1.81 5.55
CA VAL A 47 11.93 -1.52 5.72
C VAL A 47 11.63 -1.57 7.21
N THR A 48 11.04 -0.51 7.74
CA THR A 48 10.61 -0.43 9.15
C THR A 48 9.19 0.10 9.27
N GLY A 49 8.54 -0.27 10.33
CA GLY A 49 7.13 -0.01 10.62
C GLY A 49 6.58 -1.17 11.45
N ASN A 50 5.29 -1.47 11.36
CA ASN A 50 4.72 -2.67 11.97
C ASN A 50 5.02 -3.89 11.11
N VAL A 51 6.31 -4.28 11.04
CA VAL A 51 6.79 -5.38 10.21
C VAL A 51 7.33 -6.53 11.06
N GLU A 52 7.20 -7.75 10.53
CA GLU A 52 7.88 -8.91 11.14
C GLU A 52 9.36 -8.91 10.74
N GLY A 53 10.24 -8.84 11.75
CA GLY A 53 11.68 -8.67 11.54
C GLY A 53 12.31 -9.88 10.82
N CYS A 54 12.97 -9.64 9.70
CA CYS A 54 13.70 -10.66 8.96
C CYS A 54 14.71 -10.03 7.97
N TYR A 55 15.59 -10.88 7.41
CA TYR A 55 16.42 -10.56 6.26
C TYR A 55 16.04 -11.48 5.10
N MET A 56 15.48 -10.93 4.04
CA MET A 56 14.99 -11.71 2.90
C MET A 56 15.20 -10.93 1.59
N ASN A 57 15.65 -11.61 0.55
CA ASN A 57 15.90 -11.03 -0.78
C ASN A 57 16.78 -9.77 -0.75
N LYS A 58 17.79 -9.76 0.14
CA LYS A 58 18.72 -8.63 0.39
C LYS A 58 18.05 -7.39 1.01
N VAL A 59 16.79 -7.48 1.45
CA VAL A 59 16.07 -6.45 2.20
C VAL A 59 16.06 -6.81 3.68
N THR A 60 16.34 -5.84 4.53
CA THR A 60 16.23 -5.99 5.99
C THR A 60 14.90 -5.42 6.45
N TYR A 61 14.05 -6.23 7.07
CA TYR A 61 12.82 -5.82 7.74
C TYR A 61 13.10 -5.70 9.23
N VAL A 62 12.75 -4.59 9.83
CA VAL A 62 12.97 -4.33 11.27
C VAL A 62 11.71 -3.72 11.87
N ASP A 63 11.16 -4.38 12.87
CA ASP A 63 10.03 -3.87 13.63
C ASP A 63 10.38 -2.51 14.26
N TYR A 64 9.54 -1.49 14.03
CA TYR A 64 9.76 -0.15 14.55
C TYR A 64 9.79 -0.10 16.08
N GLU A 65 8.92 -0.87 16.75
CA GLU A 65 8.89 -0.97 18.21
C GLU A 65 10.20 -1.55 18.78
N ALA A 66 10.80 -2.52 18.06
CA ALA A 66 12.10 -3.06 18.44
C ALA A 66 13.22 -2.02 18.31
N VAL A 67 13.13 -1.11 17.33
CA VAL A 67 14.08 0.00 17.17
C VAL A 67 13.92 1.02 18.30
N LEU A 68 12.69 1.45 18.59
CA LEU A 68 12.37 2.39 19.66
C LEU A 68 12.87 1.91 21.01
N ASN A 69 12.58 0.67 21.34
CA ASN A 69 12.88 0.08 22.64
C ASN A 69 14.36 -0.31 22.79
N LYS A 70 15.20 -0.06 21.76
CA LYS A 70 16.63 -0.47 21.72
C LYS A 70 16.81 -1.94 22.11
N GLY A 71 15.81 -2.76 21.73
CA GLY A 71 15.71 -4.16 22.12
C GLY A 71 16.81 -5.02 21.53
N ASN A 72 17.02 -6.18 22.17
CA ASN A 72 18.01 -7.18 21.77
C ASN A 72 17.63 -7.98 20.52
N GLU A 73 16.65 -7.56 19.75
CA GLU A 73 16.26 -8.22 18.51
C GLU A 73 17.35 -8.10 17.45
N ARG A 74 17.68 -9.24 16.82
CA ARG A 74 18.62 -9.29 15.69
C ARG A 74 18.11 -8.38 14.58
N GLY A 75 18.83 -7.29 14.32
CA GLY A 75 18.48 -6.33 13.28
C GLY A 75 18.25 -4.91 13.81
N ALA A 76 17.56 -4.71 14.94
CA ALA A 76 17.37 -3.39 15.54
C ALA A 76 18.71 -2.66 15.79
N ASN A 77 19.69 -3.38 16.35
CA ASN A 77 21.04 -2.85 16.56
C ASN A 77 21.83 -2.63 15.27
N SER A 78 21.47 -3.29 14.15
CA SER A 78 22.18 -3.16 12.88
C SER A 78 21.86 -1.86 12.14
N ILE A 79 20.70 -1.27 12.39
CA ILE A 79 20.29 -0.01 11.77
C ILE A 79 20.46 1.21 12.69
N ALA A 80 20.63 0.98 14.01
CA ALA A 80 20.94 2.04 14.96
C ALA A 80 22.24 2.75 14.53
N PHE A 81 22.23 4.09 14.57
CA PHE A 81 23.35 4.94 14.13
C PHE A 81 23.70 4.87 12.63
N THR A 82 22.92 4.14 11.82
CA THR A 82 23.08 4.20 10.37
C THR A 82 22.54 5.53 9.85
N VAL A 83 23.33 6.23 9.04
CA VAL A 83 22.84 7.38 8.28
C VAL A 83 22.38 6.88 6.91
N PHE A 84 21.09 7.00 6.65
CA PHE A 84 20.50 6.68 5.35
C PHE A 84 20.68 7.82 4.37
N ASP A 85 20.86 7.51 3.08
CA ASP A 85 20.89 8.52 2.04
C ASP A 85 19.48 9.06 1.79
N TRP A 86 18.47 8.17 1.84
CA TRP A 86 17.07 8.49 1.68
C TRP A 86 16.21 7.79 2.73
N ALA A 87 15.22 8.52 3.25
CA ALA A 87 14.08 7.98 3.97
C ALA A 87 12.81 8.17 3.12
N ILE A 88 11.98 7.15 3.02
CA ILE A 88 10.72 7.18 2.27
C ILE A 88 9.60 6.85 3.24
N GLY A 89 8.80 7.85 3.61
CA GLY A 89 7.57 7.66 4.39
C GLY A 89 6.45 7.20 3.45
N VAL A 90 5.82 6.08 3.75
CA VAL A 90 4.75 5.50 2.91
C VAL A 90 3.41 5.68 3.60
N ASN A 91 2.54 6.52 3.05
CA ASN A 91 1.21 6.85 3.58
C ASN A 91 1.16 7.44 5.00
N TYR A 92 2.26 7.47 5.72
CA TYR A 92 2.31 7.90 7.11
C TYR A 92 2.98 9.28 7.21
N ILE A 93 2.18 10.31 7.46
CA ILE A 93 2.63 11.71 7.43
C ILE A 93 3.63 12.09 8.52
N HIS A 94 3.54 11.45 9.70
CA HIS A 94 4.46 11.68 10.83
C HIS A 94 5.71 10.79 10.79
N TYR A 95 6.10 10.33 9.59
CA TYR A 95 7.26 9.44 9.48
C TYR A 95 8.56 10.10 9.93
N MET A 96 8.71 11.43 9.77
CA MET A 96 9.92 12.14 10.17
C MET A 96 10.08 12.18 11.69
N GLU A 97 8.99 12.48 12.42
CA GLU A 97 8.96 12.46 13.89
C GLU A 97 9.20 11.05 14.41
N ALA A 98 8.60 10.05 13.78
CA ALA A 98 8.81 8.66 14.14
C ALA A 98 10.28 8.25 13.96
N LEU A 99 10.90 8.60 12.85
CA LEU A 99 12.31 8.29 12.59
C LEU A 99 13.25 9.05 13.55
N ASP A 100 12.98 10.31 13.83
CA ASP A 100 13.74 11.11 14.80
C ASP A 100 13.61 10.51 16.21
N GLY A 101 12.40 10.12 16.63
CA GLY A 101 12.15 9.44 17.91
C GLY A 101 12.90 8.12 18.06
N ALA A 102 13.06 7.39 16.97
CA ALA A 102 13.84 6.14 16.92
C ALA A 102 15.36 6.36 16.72
N SER A 103 15.82 7.61 16.63
CA SER A 103 17.22 7.96 16.32
C SER A 103 17.72 7.36 14.99
N LEU A 104 16.84 7.31 13.99
CA LEU A 104 17.16 6.88 12.63
C LEU A 104 17.48 8.12 11.77
N TYR A 105 18.72 8.25 11.35
CA TYR A 105 19.21 9.43 10.66
C TYR A 105 19.17 9.27 9.15
N TYR A 106 18.82 10.34 8.42
CA TYR A 106 18.78 10.36 6.96
C TYR A 106 19.16 11.73 6.40
N LYS A 107 19.63 11.77 5.16
CA LYS A 107 20.06 13.01 4.49
C LYS A 107 18.92 13.70 3.76
N LYS A 108 18.03 12.90 3.13
CA LYS A 108 16.90 13.35 2.31
C LYS A 108 15.70 12.47 2.57
N SER A 109 14.50 13.01 2.38
CA SER A 109 13.30 12.21 2.48
C SER A 109 12.28 12.50 1.38
N LEU A 110 11.45 11.51 1.13
CA LEU A 110 10.28 11.59 0.26
C LEU A 110 9.06 11.07 1.00
N PHE A 111 7.91 11.62 0.67
CA PHE A 111 6.63 11.08 1.11
C PHE A 111 5.93 10.39 -0.06
N TRP A 112 5.80 9.07 -0.01
CA TRP A 112 5.15 8.28 -1.04
C TRP A 112 3.68 8.04 -0.68
N MET A 113 2.79 8.68 -1.44
CA MET A 113 1.35 8.67 -1.21
C MET A 113 0.67 7.63 -2.11
N HIS A 114 -0.10 6.74 -1.48
CA HIS A 114 -1.06 5.88 -2.16
C HIS A 114 -2.51 6.32 -1.93
N ASN A 115 -2.72 7.27 -1.00
CA ASN A 115 -4.01 7.88 -0.67
C ASN A 115 -4.06 9.33 -1.14
N THR A 116 -5.23 9.96 -1.06
CA THR A 116 -5.43 11.36 -1.44
C THR A 116 -5.32 12.35 -0.28
N ASP A 117 -5.20 11.85 0.94
CA ASP A 117 -5.22 12.66 2.15
C ASP A 117 -3.88 12.69 2.89
N PHE A 118 -3.50 13.90 3.36
CA PHE A 118 -2.53 14.10 4.44
C PHE A 118 -3.24 13.92 5.79
N HIS A 119 -3.97 12.84 5.94
CA HIS A 119 -4.75 12.58 7.14
C HIS A 119 -4.00 11.65 8.07
N ASP A 120 -3.93 12.04 9.33
CA ASP A 120 -3.67 11.10 10.42
C ASP A 120 -5.01 10.71 11.05
N TRP A 121 -5.32 9.43 11.03
CA TRP A 121 -6.54 8.88 11.63
C TRP A 121 -6.70 9.21 13.12
N TYR A 122 -5.61 9.61 13.78
CA TYR A 122 -5.58 9.85 15.23
C TYR A 122 -5.49 11.33 15.63
N LEU A 123 -4.98 12.24 14.78
CA LEU A 123 -4.54 13.56 15.21
C LEU A 123 -5.14 14.76 14.46
N GLY A 124 -6.18 14.64 13.63
CA GLY A 124 -6.94 15.82 13.31
C GLY A 124 -6.86 16.42 11.90
N ASN A 125 -6.64 17.72 11.79
CA ASN A 125 -6.91 18.51 10.59
C ASN A 125 -5.89 18.24 9.47
N LYS A 126 -6.33 17.62 8.37
CA LYS A 126 -5.50 17.28 7.20
C LYS A 126 -4.74 18.46 6.58
N MET A 127 -5.26 19.68 6.69
CA MET A 127 -4.62 20.87 6.14
C MET A 127 -3.44 21.34 7.01
N ASP A 128 -3.57 21.25 8.33
CA ASP A 128 -2.49 21.60 9.25
C ASP A 128 -1.36 20.58 9.15
N ASN A 129 -1.70 19.29 9.09
CA ASN A 129 -0.75 18.22 8.85
C ASN A 129 0.03 18.40 7.55
N ALA A 130 -0.65 18.79 6.46
CA ALA A 130 0.00 19.08 5.18
C ALA A 130 0.96 20.27 5.29
N ARG A 131 0.59 21.34 6.01
CA ARG A 131 1.46 22.51 6.20
C ARG A 131 2.70 22.16 6.98
N GLU A 132 2.57 21.39 8.05
CA GLU A 132 3.68 20.96 8.89
C GLU A 132 4.65 20.06 8.10
N LEU A 133 4.14 19.03 7.42
CA LEU A 133 4.93 18.13 6.62
C LEU A 133 5.70 18.88 5.52
N LEU A 134 5.01 19.72 4.73
CA LEU A 134 5.61 20.50 3.65
C LEU A 134 6.59 21.56 4.16
N GLY A 135 6.37 22.08 5.37
CA GLY A 135 7.27 23.05 6.00
C GLY A 135 8.60 22.47 6.50
N SER A 136 8.74 21.15 6.53
CA SER A 136 9.96 20.50 7.01
C SER A 136 11.10 20.62 6.01
N GLU A 137 12.24 21.20 6.43
CA GLU A 137 13.45 21.26 5.63
C GLU A 137 14.05 19.89 5.27
N LYS A 138 13.63 18.83 5.98
CA LYS A 138 14.07 17.45 5.73
C LYS A 138 13.30 16.79 4.57
N MET A 139 12.13 17.32 4.20
CA MET A 139 11.31 16.76 3.14
C MET A 139 11.71 17.34 1.78
N ASN A 140 12.01 16.47 0.83
CA ASN A 140 12.50 16.84 -0.49
C ASN A 140 11.47 16.66 -1.60
N GLY A 141 10.33 16.05 -1.33
CA GLY A 141 9.26 15.92 -2.32
C GLY A 141 8.20 14.88 -1.94
N ILE A 142 7.15 14.90 -2.72
CA ILE A 142 6.04 13.93 -2.68
C ILE A 142 6.13 13.04 -3.91
N VAL A 143 5.87 11.75 -3.73
CA VAL A 143 5.69 10.80 -4.83
C VAL A 143 4.23 10.40 -4.87
N CYS A 144 3.55 10.73 -5.96
CA CYS A 144 2.19 10.33 -6.29
C CYS A 144 2.19 9.12 -7.22
N VAL A 145 1.15 8.29 -7.17
CA VAL A 145 1.05 7.08 -8.00
C VAL A 145 0.36 7.32 -9.34
N SER A 146 -0.13 8.53 -9.60
CA SER A 146 -0.74 8.90 -10.88
C SER A 146 -0.71 10.42 -11.12
N GLU A 147 -0.83 10.81 -12.39
CA GLU A 147 -1.00 12.22 -12.78
C GLU A 147 -2.28 12.81 -12.17
N TRP A 148 -3.36 12.02 -12.12
CA TRP A 148 -4.61 12.44 -11.48
C TRP A 148 -4.38 12.79 -10.00
N GLN A 149 -3.70 11.92 -9.25
CA GLN A 149 -3.39 12.17 -7.83
C GLN A 149 -2.52 13.42 -7.66
N ARG A 150 -1.52 13.63 -8.52
CA ARG A 150 -0.70 14.85 -8.50
C ARG A 150 -1.56 16.11 -8.64
N GLU A 151 -2.45 16.15 -9.64
CA GLU A 151 -3.31 17.31 -9.87
C GLU A 151 -4.32 17.51 -8.74
N TYR A 152 -4.84 16.41 -8.17
CA TYR A 152 -5.70 16.44 -6.99
C TYR A 152 -4.98 17.06 -5.78
N ILE A 153 -3.78 16.59 -5.45
CA ILE A 153 -2.97 17.10 -4.33
C ILE A 153 -2.59 18.56 -4.53
N LYS A 154 -2.20 18.97 -5.74
CA LYS A 154 -1.91 20.37 -6.06
C LYS A 154 -3.10 21.27 -5.78
N LYS A 155 -4.29 20.84 -6.17
CA LYS A 155 -5.54 21.61 -6.00
C LYS A 155 -5.99 21.63 -4.54
N GLU A 156 -6.13 20.48 -3.94
CA GLU A 156 -6.67 20.32 -2.60
C GLU A 156 -5.80 21.00 -1.54
N TYR A 157 -4.48 20.88 -1.66
CA TYR A 157 -3.51 21.43 -0.70
C TYR A 157 -2.80 22.69 -1.20
N SER A 158 -3.38 23.40 -2.18
CA SER A 158 -2.79 24.61 -2.76
C SER A 158 -2.40 25.66 -1.72
N SER A 159 -3.23 25.87 -0.68
CA SER A 159 -2.91 26.81 0.40
C SER A 159 -1.70 26.39 1.24
N SER A 160 -1.47 25.09 1.42
CA SER A 160 -0.31 24.58 2.14
C SER A 160 0.99 24.75 1.35
N PHE A 161 0.96 24.56 0.02
CA PHE A 161 2.08 24.84 -0.87
C PHE A 161 2.43 26.32 -0.88
N ILE A 162 1.41 27.21 -1.00
CA ILE A 162 1.61 28.66 -0.96
C ILE A 162 2.18 29.09 0.39
N HIS A 163 1.63 28.58 1.51
CA HIS A 163 2.12 28.88 2.85
C HIS A 163 3.61 28.58 3.03
N ASN A 164 4.07 27.47 2.48
CA ASN A 164 5.46 27.02 2.59
C ASN A 164 6.35 27.51 1.43
N ASN A 165 5.82 28.35 0.54
CA ASN A 165 6.54 28.86 -0.64
C ASN A 165 7.15 27.75 -1.52
N ILE A 166 6.36 26.69 -1.76
CA ILE A 166 6.77 25.52 -2.56
C ILE A 166 6.06 25.55 -3.90
N ASP A 167 6.80 25.38 -4.99
CA ASP A 167 6.22 25.11 -6.30
C ASP A 167 5.86 23.60 -6.41
N PRO A 168 4.56 23.24 -6.41
CA PRO A 168 4.15 21.84 -6.47
C PRO A 168 4.56 21.13 -7.76
N ASN A 169 4.85 21.87 -8.86
CA ASN A 169 5.25 21.25 -10.12
C ASN A 169 6.66 20.66 -10.07
N THR A 170 7.51 21.22 -9.24
CA THR A 170 8.89 20.72 -9.03
C THR A 170 9.01 19.81 -7.82
N TYR A 171 8.02 19.84 -6.93
CA TYR A 171 8.06 19.14 -5.67
C TYR A 171 7.31 17.80 -5.68
N ILE A 172 6.29 17.67 -6.55
CA ILE A 172 5.50 16.43 -6.69
C ILE A 172 5.97 15.65 -7.90
N HIS A 173 6.40 14.43 -7.67
CA HIS A 173 6.83 13.48 -8.67
C HIS A 173 5.76 12.42 -8.88
N VAL A 174 5.62 11.92 -10.12
CA VAL A 174 4.68 10.82 -10.42
C VAL A 174 5.47 9.56 -10.73
N VAL A 175 5.21 8.51 -9.97
CA VAL A 175 5.75 7.17 -10.18
C VAL A 175 4.58 6.19 -10.08
N ASN A 176 4.10 5.71 -11.22
CA ASN A 176 2.98 4.77 -11.24
C ASN A 176 3.31 3.47 -10.49
N ASN A 177 2.29 2.91 -9.84
CA ASN A 177 2.42 1.56 -9.31
C ASN A 177 2.67 0.57 -10.45
N ALA A 178 3.52 -0.40 -10.18
CA ALA A 178 3.88 -1.43 -11.13
C ALA A 178 3.56 -2.82 -10.57
N ILE A 179 3.43 -3.79 -11.45
CA ILE A 179 3.34 -5.21 -11.11
C ILE A 179 4.60 -5.92 -11.57
N ASP A 180 5.00 -6.95 -10.85
CA ASP A 180 6.06 -7.84 -11.26
C ASP A 180 5.47 -8.98 -12.09
N LEU A 181 5.74 -8.99 -13.39
CA LEU A 181 5.19 -10.00 -14.29
C LEU A 181 5.67 -11.42 -13.96
N SER A 182 6.83 -11.56 -13.32
CA SER A 182 7.31 -12.88 -12.87
C SER A 182 6.43 -13.55 -11.80
N ASP A 183 5.62 -12.77 -11.09
CA ASP A 183 4.63 -13.32 -10.16
C ASP A 183 3.53 -14.12 -10.88
N TRP A 184 3.40 -13.96 -12.21
CA TRP A 184 2.39 -14.58 -13.07
C TRP A 184 2.94 -15.70 -13.96
N ASP A 185 4.24 -15.97 -13.96
CA ASP A 185 4.89 -16.91 -14.90
C ASP A 185 4.30 -18.33 -14.89
N ASP A 186 3.81 -18.80 -13.75
CA ASP A 186 3.22 -20.13 -13.59
C ASP A 186 1.68 -20.14 -13.71
N ILE A 187 1.05 -19.02 -14.05
CA ILE A 187 -0.41 -18.88 -14.11
C ILE A 187 -0.87 -19.08 -15.55
N ASN A 188 -1.41 -20.27 -15.84
CA ASN A 188 -1.87 -20.69 -17.16
C ASN A 188 -3.32 -21.18 -17.14
N ASP A 189 -4.16 -20.59 -16.29
CA ASP A 189 -5.56 -21.00 -16.17
C ASP A 189 -6.38 -20.56 -17.39
N GLU A 190 -7.28 -21.44 -17.84
CA GLU A 190 -8.23 -21.10 -18.91
C GLU A 190 -9.33 -20.16 -18.38
N LYS A 191 -9.73 -19.21 -19.22
CA LYS A 191 -10.85 -18.32 -18.94
C LYS A 191 -12.15 -19.11 -18.75
N VAL A 192 -12.84 -18.83 -17.67
CA VAL A 192 -14.18 -19.37 -17.43
C VAL A 192 -15.20 -18.34 -17.89
N LYS A 193 -15.96 -18.71 -18.91
CA LYS A 193 -16.98 -17.85 -19.50
C LYS A 193 -17.98 -17.36 -18.43
N ASP A 194 -18.39 -16.12 -18.57
CA ASP A 194 -19.38 -15.47 -17.69
C ASP A 194 -18.95 -15.40 -16.20
N ARG A 195 -17.62 -15.51 -15.92
CA ARG A 195 -17.08 -15.30 -14.57
C ARG A 195 -16.65 -13.87 -14.38
N ILE A 196 -17.19 -13.23 -13.35
CA ILE A 196 -16.75 -11.94 -12.82
C ILE A 196 -15.88 -12.20 -11.59
N ILE A 197 -14.82 -11.41 -11.42
CA ILE A 197 -14.07 -11.32 -10.17
C ILE A 197 -14.15 -9.92 -9.59
N TYR A 198 -14.29 -9.84 -8.27
CA TYR A 198 -14.01 -8.68 -7.45
C TYR A 198 -12.82 -9.00 -6.55
N SER A 199 -11.77 -8.17 -6.56
CA SER A 199 -10.55 -8.39 -5.78
C SER A 199 -10.08 -7.09 -5.13
N SER A 200 -10.73 -6.70 -4.03
CA SER A 200 -10.39 -5.51 -3.25
C SER A 200 -10.98 -5.56 -1.84
N ALA A 201 -10.72 -4.53 -1.03
CA ALA A 201 -11.36 -4.35 0.27
C ALA A 201 -12.88 -4.15 0.10
N THR A 202 -13.67 -4.60 1.08
CA THR A 202 -15.14 -4.61 1.01
C THR A 202 -15.75 -3.21 0.88
N ASP A 203 -15.08 -2.19 1.41
CA ASP A 203 -15.49 -0.79 1.33
C ASP A 203 -15.26 -0.14 -0.05
N ARG A 204 -14.67 -0.87 -1.01
CA ARG A 204 -14.34 -0.38 -2.34
C ARG A 204 -15.43 -0.65 -3.39
N GLY A 205 -16.69 -0.46 -3.01
CA GLY A 205 -17.84 -0.59 -3.91
C GLY A 205 -18.41 -1.99 -4.01
N LEU A 206 -18.06 -2.93 -3.10
CA LEU A 206 -18.62 -4.27 -3.11
C LEU A 206 -20.13 -4.28 -2.91
N ASP A 207 -20.66 -3.44 -2.01
CA ASP A 207 -22.10 -3.32 -1.77
C ASP A 207 -22.86 -2.97 -3.05
N SER A 208 -22.36 -1.96 -3.80
CA SER A 208 -22.96 -1.57 -5.08
C SER A 208 -22.93 -2.71 -6.11
N LEU A 209 -21.86 -3.51 -6.12
CA LEU A 209 -21.76 -4.67 -7.00
C LEU A 209 -22.77 -5.74 -6.62
N LEU A 210 -22.93 -6.04 -5.33
CA LEU A 210 -23.88 -7.01 -4.82
C LEU A 210 -25.34 -6.59 -5.05
N GLU A 211 -25.64 -5.31 -4.92
CA GLU A 211 -26.97 -4.75 -5.26
C GLU A 211 -27.29 -4.89 -6.76
N MET A 212 -26.31 -4.68 -7.63
CA MET A 212 -26.51 -4.80 -9.09
C MET A 212 -26.52 -6.24 -9.58
N PHE A 213 -25.84 -7.16 -8.88
CA PHE A 213 -25.58 -8.51 -9.37
C PHE A 213 -26.86 -9.32 -9.69
N PRO A 214 -27.97 -9.30 -8.90
CA PRO A 214 -29.20 -9.98 -9.25
C PRO A 214 -29.76 -9.55 -10.62
N THR A 215 -29.68 -8.26 -10.96
CA THR A 215 -30.14 -7.76 -12.26
C THR A 215 -29.23 -8.27 -13.39
N LEU A 216 -27.93 -8.30 -13.18
CA LEU A 216 -26.98 -8.86 -14.15
C LEU A 216 -27.21 -10.36 -14.34
N LYS A 217 -27.43 -11.09 -13.27
CA LYS A 217 -27.70 -12.53 -13.25
C LYS A 217 -29.01 -12.88 -13.97
N ASN A 218 -30.05 -12.07 -13.82
CA ASN A 218 -31.33 -12.25 -14.54
C ASN A 218 -31.15 -12.10 -16.06
N ASN A 219 -30.26 -11.20 -16.50
CA ASN A 219 -29.95 -11.00 -17.91
C ASN A 219 -29.02 -12.08 -18.49
N ASN A 220 -28.16 -12.64 -17.65
CA ASN A 220 -27.29 -13.76 -18.00
C ASN A 220 -27.29 -14.81 -16.87
N PRO A 221 -28.15 -15.87 -16.96
CA PRO A 221 -28.27 -16.88 -15.92
C PRO A 221 -26.98 -17.67 -15.64
N ASN A 222 -26.01 -17.67 -16.55
CA ASN A 222 -24.71 -18.35 -16.35
C ASN A 222 -23.69 -17.50 -15.58
N LEU A 223 -23.99 -16.21 -15.38
CA LEU A 223 -23.07 -15.30 -14.72
C LEU A 223 -22.73 -15.77 -13.30
N SER A 224 -21.47 -15.70 -12.93
CA SER A 224 -20.96 -15.96 -11.58
C SER A 224 -20.06 -14.83 -11.11
N LEU A 225 -20.16 -14.49 -9.82
CA LEU A 225 -19.33 -13.48 -9.17
C LEU A 225 -18.46 -14.14 -8.10
N HIS A 226 -17.16 -14.09 -8.27
CA HIS A 226 -16.19 -14.53 -7.29
C HIS A 226 -15.61 -13.32 -6.56
N ILE A 227 -15.60 -13.36 -5.23
CA ILE A 227 -15.17 -12.23 -4.37
C ILE A 227 -13.96 -12.65 -3.58
N CYS A 228 -12.84 -11.94 -3.80
CA CYS A 228 -11.61 -12.06 -3.04
C CYS A 228 -11.38 -10.75 -2.27
N THR A 229 -10.99 -10.83 -1.02
CA THR A 229 -10.70 -9.64 -0.18
C THR A 229 -9.36 -9.78 0.50
N PRO A 230 -8.69 -8.66 0.83
CA PRO A 230 -7.46 -8.74 1.62
C PRO A 230 -7.76 -9.24 3.05
N PRO A 231 -6.77 -9.86 3.73
CA PRO A 231 -6.96 -10.46 5.05
C PRO A 231 -7.53 -9.51 6.11
N TYR A 232 -7.18 -8.23 6.05
CA TYR A 232 -7.69 -7.25 7.00
C TYR A 232 -9.19 -6.95 6.84
N SER A 233 -9.76 -7.12 5.65
CA SER A 233 -11.21 -6.93 5.40
C SER A 233 -12.07 -7.98 6.11
N GLU A 234 -11.59 -9.20 6.23
CA GLU A 234 -12.30 -10.26 6.95
C GLU A 234 -12.48 -9.90 8.44
N LYS A 235 -11.52 -9.19 9.00
CA LYS A 235 -11.55 -8.73 10.40
C LYS A 235 -12.54 -7.59 10.65
N TRP A 236 -13.09 -6.99 9.59
CA TRP A 236 -14.14 -5.97 9.71
C TRP A 236 -15.53 -6.56 9.89
N GLY A 237 -15.67 -7.91 9.79
CA GLY A 237 -16.93 -8.60 10.02
C GLY A 237 -17.99 -8.32 8.94
N TYR A 238 -17.54 -8.19 7.69
CA TYR A 238 -18.47 -7.99 6.57
C TYR A 238 -19.35 -9.23 6.39
N ASP A 239 -20.67 -9.00 6.43
CA ASP A 239 -21.67 -10.06 6.23
C ASP A 239 -22.00 -10.17 4.73
N VAL A 240 -21.58 -11.28 4.14
CA VAL A 240 -21.80 -11.53 2.71
C VAL A 240 -23.19 -12.11 2.51
N PRO A 241 -24.07 -11.44 1.75
CA PRO A 241 -25.40 -11.97 1.49
C PRO A 241 -25.33 -13.26 0.66
N GLU A 242 -26.17 -14.23 0.99
CA GLU A 242 -26.39 -15.42 0.16
C GLU A 242 -27.15 -15.04 -1.12
N LEU A 243 -26.43 -14.95 -2.24
CA LEU A 243 -27.00 -14.64 -3.55
C LEU A 243 -26.65 -15.75 -4.54
N ASP A 244 -27.61 -16.13 -5.39
CA ASP A 244 -27.38 -17.12 -6.44
C ASP A 244 -26.26 -16.66 -7.39
N GLY A 245 -25.28 -17.54 -7.60
CA GLY A 245 -24.12 -17.27 -8.45
C GLY A 245 -23.01 -16.43 -7.81
N VAL A 246 -23.13 -16.02 -6.54
CA VAL A 246 -22.07 -15.35 -5.78
C VAL A 246 -21.27 -16.37 -4.99
N LYS A 247 -19.95 -16.29 -5.10
CA LYS A 247 -19.01 -17.13 -4.35
C LYS A 247 -18.02 -16.26 -3.61
N TRP A 248 -18.06 -16.31 -2.29
CA TRP A 248 -17.06 -15.70 -1.43
C TRP A 248 -15.82 -16.60 -1.31
N LEU A 249 -14.67 -16.09 -1.70
CA LEU A 249 -13.38 -16.80 -1.62
C LEU A 249 -12.52 -16.28 -0.45
N GLY A 250 -12.85 -15.11 0.09
CA GLY A 250 -12.10 -14.49 1.18
C GLY A 250 -10.71 -14.08 0.79
N ALA A 251 -9.81 -14.09 1.78
CA ALA A 251 -8.40 -13.80 1.56
C ALA A 251 -7.70 -14.99 0.90
N LEU A 252 -7.03 -14.72 -0.21
CA LEU A 252 -6.27 -15.71 -0.97
C LEU A 252 -4.78 -15.38 -0.92
N ARG A 253 -3.95 -16.44 -0.94
CA ARG A 253 -2.51 -16.29 -1.20
C ARG A 253 -2.29 -15.69 -2.60
N PRO A 254 -1.21 -14.95 -2.84
CA PRO A 254 -0.99 -14.27 -4.11
C PRO A 254 -1.17 -15.16 -5.35
N LYS A 255 -0.55 -16.35 -5.39
CA LYS A 255 -0.69 -17.27 -6.52
C LYS A 255 -2.14 -17.77 -6.72
N GLN A 256 -2.89 -17.97 -5.65
CA GLN A 256 -4.32 -18.34 -5.73
C GLN A 256 -5.15 -17.16 -6.26
N LEU A 257 -4.89 -15.96 -5.77
CA LEU A 257 -5.54 -14.73 -6.24
C LEU A 257 -5.28 -14.53 -7.74
N TYR A 258 -4.03 -14.65 -8.18
CA TYR A 258 -3.65 -14.52 -9.59
C TYR A 258 -4.33 -15.58 -10.47
N SER A 259 -4.42 -16.82 -10.01
CA SER A 259 -5.17 -17.87 -10.67
C SER A 259 -6.65 -17.53 -10.80
N GLU A 260 -7.31 -17.04 -9.74
CA GLU A 260 -8.71 -16.63 -9.82
C GLU A 260 -8.94 -15.42 -10.73
N ILE A 261 -8.01 -14.44 -10.74
CA ILE A 261 -8.04 -13.30 -11.68
C ILE A 261 -7.88 -13.81 -13.12
N SER A 262 -6.96 -14.73 -13.37
CA SER A 262 -6.72 -15.25 -14.73
C SER A 262 -7.92 -16.02 -15.29
N LYS A 263 -8.64 -16.75 -14.43
CA LYS A 263 -9.88 -17.47 -14.79
C LYS A 263 -11.06 -16.54 -15.06
N ALA A 264 -11.08 -15.33 -14.51
CA ALA A 264 -12.20 -14.43 -14.68
C ALA A 264 -12.22 -13.81 -16.08
N GLU A 265 -13.41 -13.75 -16.68
CA GLU A 265 -13.61 -13.06 -17.95
C GLU A 265 -13.70 -11.56 -17.75
N TYR A 266 -14.26 -11.13 -16.61
CA TYR A 266 -14.43 -9.73 -16.26
C TYR A 266 -13.90 -9.46 -14.85
N TRP A 267 -13.23 -8.33 -14.69
CA TRP A 267 -12.90 -7.75 -13.40
C TRP A 267 -13.76 -6.51 -13.18
N LEU A 268 -14.65 -6.56 -12.18
CA LEU A 268 -15.50 -5.42 -11.83
C LEU A 268 -15.04 -4.79 -10.52
N TYR A 269 -14.83 -3.49 -10.58
CA TYR A 269 -14.33 -2.68 -9.47
C TYR A 269 -15.09 -1.35 -9.41
N PRO A 270 -16.34 -1.34 -8.92
CA PRO A 270 -17.20 -0.15 -8.90
C PRO A 270 -16.90 0.74 -7.70
N SER A 271 -15.63 1.08 -7.48
CA SER A 271 -15.21 1.97 -6.40
C SER A 271 -15.76 3.38 -6.62
N VAL A 272 -16.18 4.01 -5.52
CA VAL A 272 -16.59 5.42 -5.47
C VAL A 272 -15.51 6.32 -4.87
N TYR A 273 -14.39 5.75 -4.51
CA TYR A 273 -13.25 6.51 -4.00
C TYR A 273 -12.54 7.24 -5.15
N PRO A 274 -12.20 8.52 -4.97
CA PRO A 274 -11.62 9.32 -6.04
C PRO A 274 -10.22 8.85 -6.45
N GLU A 275 -9.48 8.16 -5.59
CA GLU A 275 -8.13 7.67 -5.85
C GLU A 275 -8.07 6.35 -6.63
N THR A 276 -9.19 5.81 -7.06
CA THR A 276 -9.25 4.51 -7.76
C THR A 276 -9.63 4.63 -9.21
#